data_9fc9838469633f869beeb6c7b13be75a
#
_entry.id   9fc9838469633f869beeb6c7b13be75a
#
_cell.length_a   1.000
_cell.length_b   1.000
_cell.length_c   1.000
_cell.angle_alpha   90.00
_cell.angle_beta   90.00
_cell.angle_gamma   90.00
#
_symmetry.space_group_name_H-M   'P 1'
#
loop_
_entity.id
_entity.type
_entity.pdbx_description
1 polymer ?
#
loop_
_entity_poly.entity_id
_entity_poly.type
_entity_poly.pdbx_seq_one_letter_code
_entity_poly.pdbx_strand_id
1 'polypeptide(L)'
;MLEFLHVQGDPYAPASRVMIKASLLMLGFPSEWGGTFERRLALSDYLYRRLSALVREKYPDRDAAVVFDTAGPEMLVRNALWVDNGELRACLQVRLPGDGRKIQAEAAAEILTMVLPDLVSAALYNSGESKKDGVEPELVEHFRVLAERKEILSQLEERGLCAFVPDGAVLPRASGLSELPMDGAVPFVAPEEMAVTLVANGREIRGMGIPKGITVISGGAFHGKSTLLQALTKSVYPHIPGDGREGIVVSESAVRVGVEDGRSVRGTDLSQFVRDLPGGISTKNFTTACASGSTSEAANLMEAMEAGSDVFLIDEDSSAVNFLIRDVRVRKLLGDDREPLIPLTDRIREIKNRSFILVAGACGDFLDLADNIIVMASYKAECARINGKNVAAGLGDAAGNGVGDTAGGVAKIVPGLPAFVEPECRDFAEYVKPLLPSLRPASAVERQVKVKISGDTLLQIGFLVSDTSKAGALVDKQQRFGAGFMLLNLCQNAASNNDANGESAKATIMERINALCEKIKNVGFRNLPQGLSREMSLPRPIDIACVLYRLRDNGR
;
A
#
# COMPACT_ATOMS: atom_id res chain seq x y z
N MET A 1 -18.79 27.99 4.62
CA MET A 1 -17.75 28.90 5.18
C MET A 1 -16.48 28.70 4.40
N LEU A 2 -15.75 29.78 4.06
CA LEU A 2 -14.43 29.75 3.42
C LEU A 2 -13.38 30.26 4.41
N GLU A 3 -12.26 29.55 4.55
CA GLU A 3 -11.16 29.89 5.45
C GLU A 3 -9.82 29.80 4.69
N PHE A 4 -8.96 30.79 4.84
CA PHE A 4 -7.60 30.72 4.31
C PHE A 4 -6.68 29.94 5.27
N LEU A 5 -6.10 28.88 4.77
CA LEU A 5 -5.05 28.13 5.48
C LEU A 5 -3.66 28.70 5.21
N HIS A 6 -3.46 29.24 4.02
CA HIS A 6 -2.24 29.89 3.56
C HIS A 6 -2.58 30.90 2.49
N VAL A 7 -1.96 32.07 2.55
CA VAL A 7 -2.08 33.09 1.53
C VAL A 7 -0.72 33.24 0.83
N GLN A 8 -0.71 33.19 -0.49
CA GLN A 8 0.52 33.43 -1.26
C GLN A 8 1.09 34.82 -1.00
N GLY A 9 2.41 34.92 -0.84
CA GLY A 9 3.08 36.18 -0.53
C GLY A 9 3.17 37.12 -1.73
N ASP A 10 3.21 36.56 -2.94
CA ASP A 10 3.20 37.26 -4.24
C ASP A 10 2.68 36.29 -5.33
N PRO A 11 2.42 36.76 -6.56
CA PRO A 11 1.89 35.94 -7.65
C PRO A 11 2.76 34.74 -8.07
N TYR A 12 4.06 34.78 -7.76
CA TYR A 12 5.03 33.71 -8.09
C TYR A 12 5.24 32.73 -6.93
N ALA A 13 4.72 33.06 -5.74
CA ALA A 13 4.76 32.17 -4.58
C ALA A 13 3.85 30.94 -4.78
N PRO A 14 4.02 29.87 -4.00
CA PRO A 14 3.08 28.75 -3.99
C PRO A 14 1.64 29.23 -3.79
N ALA A 15 0.71 28.64 -4.52
CA ALA A 15 -0.71 29.03 -4.50
C ALA A 15 -1.27 29.12 -3.08
N SER A 16 -2.21 30.01 -2.86
CA SER A 16 -2.99 30.12 -1.63
C SER A 16 -3.76 28.82 -1.40
N ARG A 17 -4.00 28.47 -0.14
CA ARG A 17 -4.82 27.32 0.21
C ARG A 17 -6.05 27.79 0.94
N VAL A 18 -7.20 27.40 0.42
CA VAL A 18 -8.50 27.75 0.99
C VAL A 18 -9.22 26.47 1.42
N MET A 19 -9.85 26.52 2.57
CA MET A 19 -10.72 25.45 3.07
C MET A 19 -12.16 25.88 2.99
N ILE A 20 -12.96 25.04 2.38
CA ILE A 20 -14.41 25.17 2.33
C ILE A 20 -14.99 24.19 3.35
N LYS A 21 -15.86 24.69 4.23
CA LYS A 21 -16.57 23.90 5.24
C LYS A 21 -18.07 24.04 5.01
N ALA A 22 -18.76 22.91 4.95
CA ALA A 22 -20.21 22.87 4.81
C ALA A 22 -20.79 21.66 5.53
N SER A 23 -21.95 21.78 6.19
CA SER A 23 -22.63 20.62 6.73
C SER A 23 -23.19 19.75 5.60
N LEU A 24 -23.24 18.44 5.80
CA LEU A 24 -23.82 17.50 4.84
C LEU A 24 -25.27 17.86 4.51
N LEU A 25 -26.05 18.30 5.51
CA LEU A 25 -27.44 18.72 5.31
C LEU A 25 -27.56 19.92 4.38
N MET A 26 -26.68 20.93 4.51
CA MET A 26 -26.64 22.08 3.57
C MET A 26 -26.29 21.65 2.15
N LEU A 27 -25.49 20.61 2.00
CA LEU A 27 -25.11 20.04 0.70
C LEU A 27 -26.16 19.06 0.16
N GLY A 28 -27.25 18.85 0.89
CA GLY A 28 -28.35 17.96 0.49
C GLY A 28 -28.09 16.47 0.71
N PHE A 29 -27.06 16.09 1.47
CA PHE A 29 -26.80 14.70 1.82
C PHE A 29 -27.50 14.31 3.13
N PRO A 30 -28.10 13.10 3.20
CA PRO A 30 -28.61 12.55 4.44
C PRO A 30 -27.53 12.44 5.52
N SER A 31 -27.87 12.69 6.77
CA SER A 31 -26.93 12.69 7.91
C SER A 31 -26.19 11.36 8.10
N GLU A 32 -26.81 10.25 7.71
CA GLU A 32 -26.24 8.91 7.79
C GLU A 32 -24.95 8.73 6.98
N TRP A 33 -24.72 9.55 5.95
CA TRP A 33 -23.47 9.53 5.17
C TRP A 33 -22.26 10.08 5.95
N GLY A 34 -22.51 10.74 7.07
CA GLY A 34 -21.49 11.11 8.06
C GLY A 34 -21.20 10.04 9.13
N GLY A 35 -21.95 8.93 9.13
CA GLY A 35 -21.95 7.92 10.20
C GLY A 35 -20.74 6.98 10.16
N THR A 36 -20.83 5.89 9.39
CA THR A 36 -19.77 4.87 9.34
C THR A 36 -18.54 5.34 8.55
N PHE A 37 -17.40 4.70 8.80
CA PHE A 37 -16.17 5.00 8.07
C PHE A 37 -16.33 4.76 6.57
N GLU A 38 -16.97 3.65 6.18
CA GLU A 38 -17.17 3.28 4.78
C GLU A 38 -18.04 4.31 4.04
N ARG A 39 -19.11 4.82 4.69
CA ARG A 39 -19.96 5.89 4.12
C ARG A 39 -19.20 7.19 3.97
N ARG A 40 -18.42 7.60 4.99
CA ARG A 40 -17.58 8.79 4.91
C ARG A 40 -16.53 8.68 3.83
N LEU A 41 -15.88 7.51 3.69
CA LEU A 41 -14.89 7.27 2.65
C LEU A 41 -15.52 7.29 1.25
N ALA A 42 -16.66 6.61 1.05
CA ALA A 42 -17.37 6.60 -0.22
C ALA A 42 -17.76 8.02 -0.65
N LEU A 43 -18.37 8.78 0.25
CA LEU A 43 -18.79 10.16 -0.01
C LEU A 43 -17.60 11.07 -0.29
N SER A 44 -16.55 10.97 0.52
CA SER A 44 -15.35 11.80 0.37
C SER A 44 -14.63 11.52 -0.96
N ASP A 45 -14.43 10.25 -1.31
CA ASP A 45 -13.75 9.87 -2.56
C ASP A 45 -14.59 10.21 -3.80
N TYR A 46 -15.91 9.98 -3.76
CA TYR A 46 -16.83 10.36 -4.82
C TYR A 46 -16.80 11.88 -5.10
N LEU A 47 -16.94 12.69 -4.06
CA LEU A 47 -16.90 14.15 -4.19
C LEU A 47 -15.51 14.67 -4.58
N TYR A 48 -14.45 14.03 -4.08
CA TYR A 48 -13.08 14.34 -4.50
C TYR A 48 -12.90 14.19 -6.01
N ARG A 49 -13.35 13.06 -6.57
CA ARG A 49 -13.27 12.77 -8.02
C ARG A 49 -14.11 13.71 -8.84
N ARG A 50 -15.33 14.00 -8.39
CA ARG A 50 -16.26 14.93 -9.04
C ARG A 50 -15.66 16.35 -9.08
N LEU A 51 -15.11 16.82 -7.97
CA LEU A 51 -14.42 18.12 -7.90
C LEU A 51 -13.17 18.14 -8.79
N SER A 52 -12.35 17.09 -8.73
CA SER A 52 -11.15 16.96 -9.55
C SER A 52 -11.46 16.98 -11.05
N ALA A 53 -12.48 16.24 -11.48
CA ALA A 53 -12.93 16.22 -12.88
C ALA A 53 -13.39 17.60 -13.34
N LEU A 54 -14.22 18.27 -12.53
CA LEU A 54 -14.73 19.61 -12.86
C LEU A 54 -13.63 20.66 -12.92
N VAL A 55 -12.68 20.63 -11.97
CA VAL A 55 -11.52 21.55 -11.99
C VAL A 55 -10.68 21.32 -13.24
N ARG A 56 -10.40 20.07 -13.58
CA ARG A 56 -9.61 19.71 -14.76
C ARG A 56 -10.31 20.13 -16.08
N GLU A 57 -11.63 20.00 -16.14
CA GLU A 57 -12.41 20.42 -17.32
C GLU A 57 -12.39 21.94 -17.49
N LYS A 58 -12.65 22.68 -16.40
CA LYS A 58 -12.73 24.16 -16.46
C LYS A 58 -11.38 24.86 -16.43
N TYR A 59 -10.36 24.24 -15.83
CA TYR A 59 -9.03 24.82 -15.58
C TYR A 59 -7.92 23.81 -15.95
N PRO A 60 -7.75 23.47 -17.25
CA PRO A 60 -6.81 22.44 -17.68
C PRO A 60 -5.33 22.86 -17.58
N ASP A 61 -5.06 24.17 -17.48
CA ASP A 61 -3.71 24.71 -17.53
C ASP A 61 -2.98 24.60 -16.18
N ARG A 62 -1.65 24.44 -16.22
CA ARG A 62 -0.81 24.40 -15.00
C ARG A 62 -0.84 25.69 -14.21
N ASP A 63 -1.13 26.83 -14.87
CA ASP A 63 -1.22 28.16 -14.25
C ASP A 63 -2.66 28.57 -13.93
N ALA A 64 -3.56 27.61 -13.90
CA ALA A 64 -4.97 27.80 -13.61
C ALA A 64 -5.22 28.49 -12.26
N ALA A 65 -6.31 29.26 -12.21
CA ALA A 65 -6.73 29.96 -10.98
C ALA A 65 -7.05 29.00 -9.82
N VAL A 66 -7.59 27.82 -10.14
CA VAL A 66 -7.87 26.77 -9.16
C VAL A 66 -7.15 25.48 -9.58
N VAL A 67 -6.46 24.87 -8.62
CA VAL A 67 -5.74 23.61 -8.82
C VAL A 67 -6.24 22.59 -7.79
N PHE A 68 -6.53 21.38 -8.27
CA PHE A 68 -6.93 20.24 -7.46
C PHE A 68 -6.36 18.97 -8.07
N ASP A 69 -5.75 18.10 -7.25
CA ASP A 69 -5.08 16.90 -7.75
C ASP A 69 -6.08 15.85 -8.25
N THR A 70 -5.59 14.93 -9.07
CA THR A 70 -6.35 13.76 -9.53
C THR A 70 -6.09 12.56 -8.64
N ALA A 71 -7.06 11.63 -8.56
CA ALA A 71 -6.92 10.36 -7.86
C ALA A 71 -6.70 9.22 -8.85
N GLY A 72 -5.92 8.22 -8.45
CA GLY A 72 -5.86 6.91 -9.08
C GLY A 72 -7.16 6.10 -8.83
N PRO A 73 -7.21 4.83 -9.22
CA PRO A 73 -8.40 4.01 -9.01
C PRO A 73 -8.66 3.66 -7.53
N GLU A 74 -7.68 3.80 -6.65
CA GLU A 74 -7.81 3.44 -5.24
C GLU A 74 -8.61 4.49 -4.46
N MET A 75 -9.55 4.04 -3.61
CA MET A 75 -10.30 4.90 -2.69
C MET A 75 -9.52 5.08 -1.39
N LEU A 76 -9.07 6.30 -1.13
CA LEU A 76 -8.18 6.64 -0.02
C LEU A 76 -8.77 7.77 0.83
N VAL A 77 -8.46 7.77 2.12
CA VAL A 77 -8.70 8.93 3.00
C VAL A 77 -7.74 10.04 2.60
N ARG A 78 -8.28 11.19 2.15
CA ARG A 78 -7.49 12.35 1.69
C ARG A 78 -7.78 13.57 2.55
N ASN A 79 -6.74 14.37 2.85
CA ASN A 79 -6.91 15.61 3.58
C ASN A 79 -7.51 16.74 2.73
N ALA A 80 -7.41 16.61 1.40
CA ALA A 80 -7.96 17.61 0.49
C ALA A 80 -9.49 17.59 0.46
N LEU A 81 -10.13 16.45 0.71
CA LEU A 81 -11.58 16.36 0.90
C LEU A 81 -11.91 15.23 1.87
N TRP A 82 -12.55 15.56 2.97
CA TRP A 82 -12.93 14.60 4.00
C TRP A 82 -14.19 15.02 4.76
N VAL A 83 -15.00 14.03 5.11
CA VAL A 83 -16.21 14.20 5.94
C VAL A 83 -15.92 13.80 7.38
N ASP A 84 -16.21 14.70 8.32
CA ASP A 84 -16.02 14.48 9.76
C ASP A 84 -17.17 15.13 10.55
N ASN A 85 -17.76 14.38 11.47
CA ASN A 85 -18.87 14.86 12.31
C ASN A 85 -20.01 15.54 11.53
N GLY A 86 -20.37 15.03 10.35
CA GLY A 86 -21.41 15.60 9.52
C GLY A 86 -21.05 16.90 8.81
N GLU A 87 -19.78 17.30 8.85
CA GLU A 87 -19.21 18.43 8.12
C GLU A 87 -18.27 17.95 7.00
N LEU A 88 -18.48 18.41 5.80
CA LEU A 88 -17.53 18.24 4.69
C LEU A 88 -16.51 19.36 4.73
N ARG A 89 -15.25 18.99 4.55
CA ARG A 89 -14.09 19.89 4.40
C ARG A 89 -13.40 19.64 3.08
N ALA A 90 -13.32 20.66 2.23
CA ALA A 90 -12.61 20.62 0.97
C ALA A 90 -11.51 21.69 0.97
N CYS A 91 -10.27 21.28 0.72
CA CYS A 91 -9.11 22.16 0.66
C CYS A 91 -8.62 22.27 -0.78
N LEU A 92 -8.73 23.46 -1.38
CA LEU A 92 -8.32 23.76 -2.75
C LEU A 92 -7.08 24.65 -2.75
N GLN A 93 -6.29 24.54 -3.81
CA GLN A 93 -5.22 25.47 -4.11
C GLN A 93 -5.77 26.54 -5.05
N VAL A 94 -5.61 27.80 -4.66
CA VAL A 94 -6.10 28.96 -5.40
C VAL A 94 -4.94 29.88 -5.74
N ARG A 95 -4.72 30.08 -7.00
CA ARG A 95 -3.71 31.00 -7.52
C ARG A 95 -4.34 32.37 -7.71
N LEU A 96 -3.95 33.31 -6.88
CA LEU A 96 -4.43 34.69 -7.00
C LEU A 96 -3.64 35.41 -8.09
N PRO A 97 -4.30 35.94 -9.14
CA PRO A 97 -3.63 36.61 -10.25
C PRO A 97 -2.90 37.89 -9.80
N GLY A 98 -1.84 38.23 -10.50
CA GLY A 98 -1.05 39.40 -10.18
C GLY A 98 -0.49 40.12 -11.41
N ASP A 99 -0.12 41.38 -11.19
CA ASP A 99 0.66 42.19 -12.12
C ASP A 99 2.03 42.48 -11.47
N GLY A 100 3.10 41.99 -12.06
CA GLY A 100 4.42 41.95 -11.43
C GLY A 100 4.38 41.21 -10.09
N ARG A 101 4.68 41.89 -8.98
CA ARG A 101 4.64 41.33 -7.60
C ARG A 101 3.38 41.67 -6.81
N LYS A 102 2.41 42.36 -7.42
CA LYS A 102 1.18 42.76 -6.74
C LYS A 102 0.02 41.88 -7.17
N ILE A 103 -0.76 41.42 -6.21
CA ILE A 103 -1.99 40.68 -6.47
C ILE A 103 -3.06 41.63 -6.99
N GLN A 104 -3.74 41.28 -8.06
CA GLN A 104 -4.87 42.02 -8.64
C GLN A 104 -6.12 41.77 -7.79
N ALA A 105 -6.52 42.73 -6.97
CA ALA A 105 -7.57 42.57 -5.98
C ALA A 105 -8.94 42.22 -6.59
N GLU A 106 -9.33 42.82 -7.70
CA GLU A 106 -10.61 42.57 -8.36
C GLU A 106 -10.68 41.16 -8.94
N ALA A 107 -9.67 40.70 -9.66
CA ALA A 107 -9.61 39.34 -10.22
C ALA A 107 -9.50 38.30 -9.11
N ALA A 108 -8.78 38.57 -8.02
CA ALA A 108 -8.73 37.73 -6.86
C ALA A 108 -10.09 37.61 -6.16
N ALA A 109 -10.82 38.73 -6.04
CA ALA A 109 -12.18 38.74 -5.49
C ALA A 109 -13.14 37.94 -6.37
N GLU A 110 -13.09 38.05 -7.69
CA GLU A 110 -13.90 37.27 -8.62
C GLU A 110 -13.68 35.76 -8.42
N ILE A 111 -12.42 35.30 -8.31
CA ILE A 111 -12.12 33.89 -8.05
C ILE A 111 -12.76 33.43 -6.74
N LEU A 112 -12.65 34.21 -5.68
CA LEU A 112 -13.11 33.83 -4.35
C LEU A 112 -14.64 33.92 -4.19
N THR A 113 -15.30 34.86 -4.88
CA THR A 113 -16.73 35.14 -4.69
C THR A 113 -17.63 34.58 -5.78
N MET A 114 -17.07 34.23 -6.94
CA MET A 114 -17.84 33.64 -8.06
C MET A 114 -17.31 32.26 -8.45
N VAL A 115 -16.03 32.15 -8.81
CA VAL A 115 -15.48 30.89 -9.31
C VAL A 115 -15.54 29.76 -8.28
N LEU A 116 -15.08 30.00 -7.04
CA LEU A 116 -15.12 28.96 -6.00
C LEU A 116 -16.53 28.57 -5.59
N PRO A 117 -17.50 29.49 -5.37
CA PRO A 117 -18.88 29.11 -5.10
C PRO A 117 -19.51 28.30 -6.24
N ASP A 118 -19.26 28.63 -7.50
CA ASP A 118 -19.76 27.87 -8.65
C ASP A 118 -19.19 26.46 -8.71
N LEU A 119 -17.89 26.29 -8.50
CA LEU A 119 -17.24 24.98 -8.41
C LEU A 119 -17.81 24.16 -7.26
N VAL A 120 -17.99 24.76 -6.08
CA VAL A 120 -18.57 24.10 -4.89
C VAL A 120 -20.00 23.66 -5.17
N SER A 121 -20.80 24.57 -5.75
CA SER A 121 -22.19 24.26 -6.08
C SER A 121 -22.31 23.12 -7.08
N ALA A 122 -21.49 23.14 -8.13
CA ALA A 122 -21.54 22.10 -9.16
C ALA A 122 -20.94 20.75 -8.71
N ALA A 123 -19.89 20.76 -7.85
CA ALA A 123 -19.18 19.55 -7.49
C ALA A 123 -19.61 18.94 -6.16
N LEU A 124 -20.00 19.74 -5.16
CA LEU A 124 -20.18 19.26 -3.79
C LEU A 124 -21.65 19.16 -3.35
N TYR A 125 -22.58 19.71 -4.12
CA TYR A 125 -24.01 19.54 -3.80
C TYR A 125 -24.56 18.22 -4.35
N ASN A 126 -25.46 17.62 -3.59
CA ASN A 126 -26.27 16.49 -4.02
C ASN A 126 -27.36 16.98 -4.98
N SER A 127 -27.20 16.78 -6.29
CA SER A 127 -28.01 17.40 -7.35
C SER A 127 -29.48 16.94 -7.40
N GLY A 128 -29.82 15.82 -6.84
CA GLY A 128 -31.21 15.48 -6.55
C GLY A 128 -32.07 14.91 -7.66
N GLU A 129 -31.60 14.79 -8.91
CA GLU A 129 -32.46 14.44 -10.05
C GLU A 129 -32.75 12.95 -10.23
N SER A 130 -31.93 12.04 -9.66
CA SER A 130 -32.18 10.59 -9.73
C SER A 130 -31.71 9.93 -8.43
N LYS A 131 -32.51 10.08 -7.37
CA LYS A 131 -32.10 9.65 -6.02
C LYS A 131 -32.53 8.22 -5.74
N LYS A 132 -31.52 7.34 -5.58
CA LYS A 132 -31.67 6.11 -4.82
C LYS A 132 -31.12 6.39 -3.40
N ASP A 133 -31.90 6.07 -2.37
CA ASP A 133 -31.52 6.33 -0.97
C ASP A 133 -31.16 7.81 -0.67
N GLY A 134 -31.76 8.75 -1.41
CA GLY A 134 -31.57 10.19 -1.22
C GLY A 134 -30.28 10.78 -1.78
N VAL A 135 -29.49 10.00 -2.57
CA VAL A 135 -28.22 10.42 -3.18
C VAL A 135 -28.12 9.92 -4.63
N GLU A 136 -27.10 10.40 -5.33
CA GLU A 136 -26.81 9.97 -6.71
C GLU A 136 -26.47 8.47 -6.78
N PRO A 137 -26.90 7.74 -7.83
CA PRO A 137 -26.62 6.31 -8.03
C PRO A 137 -25.12 5.96 -8.00
N GLU A 138 -24.28 6.82 -8.54
CA GLU A 138 -22.83 6.64 -8.58
C GLU A 138 -22.20 6.62 -7.17
N LEU A 139 -22.73 7.44 -6.24
CA LEU A 139 -22.30 7.41 -4.85
C LEU A 139 -22.75 6.12 -4.16
N VAL A 140 -23.96 5.62 -4.47
CA VAL A 140 -24.43 4.32 -3.96
C VAL A 140 -23.50 3.19 -4.42
N GLU A 141 -23.04 3.22 -5.67
CA GLU A 141 -22.09 2.24 -6.20
C GLU A 141 -20.71 2.32 -5.51
N HIS A 142 -20.19 3.53 -5.22
CA HIS A 142 -18.96 3.70 -4.44
C HIS A 142 -19.09 3.05 -3.06
N PHE A 143 -20.20 3.28 -2.39
CA PHE A 143 -20.47 2.68 -1.08
C PHE A 143 -20.62 1.16 -1.19
N ARG A 144 -21.34 0.66 -2.22
CA ARG A 144 -21.56 -0.76 -2.44
C ARG A 144 -20.23 -1.52 -2.51
N VAL A 145 -19.28 -1.04 -3.30
CA VAL A 145 -17.96 -1.66 -3.45
C VAL A 145 -17.22 -1.74 -2.11
N LEU A 146 -17.25 -0.68 -1.30
CA LEU A 146 -16.63 -0.68 0.03
C LEU A 146 -17.31 -1.65 1.01
N ALA A 147 -18.65 -1.71 0.99
CA ALA A 147 -19.42 -2.62 1.83
C ALA A 147 -19.16 -4.08 1.44
N GLU A 148 -19.22 -4.40 0.14
CA GLU A 148 -18.90 -5.74 -0.39
C GLU A 148 -17.47 -6.16 -0.02
N ARG A 149 -16.49 -5.29 -0.21
CA ARG A 149 -15.11 -5.57 0.19
C ARG A 149 -14.98 -5.94 1.67
N LYS A 150 -15.63 -5.20 2.55
CA LYS A 150 -15.61 -5.46 4.00
C LYS A 150 -16.19 -6.83 4.34
N GLU A 151 -17.33 -7.18 3.74
CA GLU A 151 -17.97 -8.48 3.95
C GLU A 151 -17.14 -9.63 3.35
N ILE A 152 -16.48 -9.41 2.20
CA ILE A 152 -15.56 -10.39 1.62
C ILE A 152 -14.34 -10.60 2.53
N LEU A 153 -13.73 -9.53 3.05
CA LEU A 153 -12.57 -9.64 3.95
C LEU A 153 -12.88 -10.51 5.18
N SER A 154 -14.06 -10.35 5.80
CA SER A 154 -14.44 -11.19 6.94
C SER A 154 -14.57 -12.66 6.54
N GLN A 155 -15.13 -12.96 5.37
CA GLN A 155 -15.27 -14.33 4.88
C GLN A 155 -13.94 -14.97 4.46
N LEU A 156 -12.95 -14.17 4.04
CA LEU A 156 -11.61 -14.71 3.76
C LEU A 156 -11.03 -15.39 5.02
N GLU A 157 -11.08 -14.70 6.15
CA GLU A 157 -10.57 -15.22 7.43
C GLU A 157 -11.31 -16.49 7.86
N GLU A 158 -12.64 -16.44 7.84
CA GLU A 158 -13.51 -17.57 8.23
C GLU A 158 -13.29 -18.82 7.38
N ARG A 159 -12.98 -18.64 6.09
CA ARG A 159 -12.79 -19.74 5.13
C ARG A 159 -11.33 -20.17 4.95
N GLY A 160 -10.40 -19.59 5.70
CA GLY A 160 -8.97 -19.89 5.56
C GLY A 160 -8.39 -19.44 4.21
N LEU A 161 -8.91 -18.34 3.65
CA LEU A 161 -8.43 -17.73 2.43
C LEU A 161 -7.53 -16.52 2.74
N CYS A 162 -6.61 -16.20 1.86
CA CYS A 162 -5.79 -14.98 1.93
C CYS A 162 -6.09 -13.98 0.82
N ALA A 163 -6.76 -14.41 -0.25
CA ALA A 163 -7.20 -13.55 -1.34
C ALA A 163 -8.43 -14.11 -2.07
N PHE A 164 -9.14 -13.24 -2.79
CA PHE A 164 -10.27 -13.56 -3.65
C PHE A 164 -10.20 -12.74 -4.93
N VAL A 165 -10.42 -13.40 -6.08
CA VAL A 165 -10.49 -12.77 -7.40
C VAL A 165 -11.81 -13.16 -8.04
N PRO A 166 -12.78 -12.22 -8.20
CA PRO A 166 -14.10 -12.55 -8.75
C PRO A 166 -14.03 -12.88 -10.23
N ASP A 167 -14.96 -13.71 -10.68
CA ASP A 167 -15.21 -13.93 -12.10
C ASP A 167 -15.61 -12.60 -12.77
N GLY A 168 -15.09 -12.37 -13.96
CA GLY A 168 -15.32 -11.13 -14.71
C GLY A 168 -14.34 -9.99 -14.41
N ALA A 169 -13.44 -10.13 -13.44
CA ALA A 169 -12.43 -9.11 -13.15
C ALA A 169 -11.51 -8.81 -14.34
N VAL A 170 -11.19 -7.53 -14.56
CA VAL A 170 -10.27 -7.07 -15.60
C VAL A 170 -8.91 -6.79 -14.96
N LEU A 171 -7.99 -7.74 -15.08
CA LEU A 171 -6.70 -7.67 -14.41
C LEU A 171 -5.70 -6.72 -15.09
N PRO A 172 -5.53 -6.71 -16.44
CA PRO A 172 -4.54 -5.89 -17.11
C PRO A 172 -4.95 -4.42 -17.19
N ARG A 173 -3.94 -3.54 -17.30
CA ARG A 173 -4.11 -2.12 -17.57
C ARG A 173 -3.83 -1.81 -19.03
N ALA A 174 -4.37 -0.70 -19.52
CA ALA A 174 -4.25 -0.27 -20.93
C ALA A 174 -2.78 -0.12 -21.37
N SER A 175 -1.89 0.27 -20.44
CA SER A 175 -0.43 0.29 -20.67
C SER A 175 0.32 0.24 -19.34
N GLY A 176 1.66 0.13 -19.39
CA GLY A 176 2.50 0.18 -18.20
C GLY A 176 2.51 1.55 -17.47
N LEU A 177 1.99 2.59 -18.11
CA LEU A 177 1.87 3.95 -17.56
C LEU A 177 0.42 4.36 -17.27
N SER A 178 -0.55 3.48 -17.55
CA SER A 178 -1.98 3.74 -17.37
C SER A 178 -2.54 2.92 -16.23
N GLU A 179 -3.35 3.53 -15.39
CA GLU A 179 -4.15 2.83 -14.38
C GLU A 179 -5.57 2.48 -14.89
N LEU A 180 -5.91 2.85 -16.12
CA LEU A 180 -7.19 2.49 -16.74
C LEU A 180 -7.21 0.99 -17.10
N PRO A 181 -8.35 0.30 -16.96
CA PRO A 181 -8.49 -1.08 -17.42
C PRO A 181 -8.22 -1.21 -18.92
N MET A 182 -7.69 -2.37 -19.34
CA MET A 182 -7.44 -2.66 -20.76
C MET A 182 -8.74 -2.98 -21.46
N ASP A 183 -9.05 -2.27 -22.53
CA ASP A 183 -10.20 -2.57 -23.40
C ASP A 183 -10.01 -3.92 -24.08
N GLY A 184 -11.08 -4.73 -24.12
CA GLY A 184 -11.05 -6.05 -24.75
C GLY A 184 -10.18 -7.09 -24.03
N ALA A 185 -9.78 -6.84 -22.80
CA ALA A 185 -9.06 -7.82 -21.99
C ALA A 185 -9.89 -9.09 -21.79
N VAL A 186 -9.22 -10.23 -21.67
CA VAL A 186 -9.85 -11.49 -21.27
C VAL A 186 -10.31 -11.36 -19.82
N PRO A 187 -11.62 -11.43 -19.51
CA PRO A 187 -12.11 -11.41 -18.14
C PRO A 187 -11.58 -12.61 -17.36
N PHE A 188 -11.27 -12.39 -16.09
CA PHE A 188 -10.82 -13.46 -15.22
C PHE A 188 -11.96 -14.47 -14.98
N VAL A 189 -11.61 -15.75 -14.98
CA VAL A 189 -12.51 -16.86 -14.63
C VAL A 189 -11.78 -17.77 -13.66
N ALA A 190 -12.42 -18.08 -12.55
CA ALA A 190 -11.88 -18.97 -11.53
C ALA A 190 -11.77 -20.41 -12.05
N PRO A 191 -10.65 -21.11 -11.80
CA PRO A 191 -10.60 -22.58 -11.95
C PRO A 191 -11.65 -23.22 -11.05
N GLU A 192 -12.35 -24.26 -11.55
CA GLU A 192 -13.44 -24.93 -10.80
C GLU A 192 -12.99 -25.44 -9.44
N GLU A 193 -11.76 -25.96 -9.35
CA GLU A 193 -11.18 -26.52 -8.13
C GLU A 193 -10.91 -25.46 -7.06
N MET A 194 -10.72 -24.20 -7.45
CA MET A 194 -10.49 -23.07 -6.55
C MET A 194 -11.67 -22.10 -6.50
N ALA A 195 -12.76 -22.42 -7.22
CA ALA A 195 -13.94 -21.58 -7.25
C ALA A 195 -14.67 -21.62 -5.91
N VAL A 196 -14.96 -20.44 -5.39
CA VAL A 196 -15.77 -20.23 -4.18
C VAL A 196 -16.85 -19.21 -4.47
N THR A 197 -18.00 -19.34 -3.81
CA THR A 197 -19.04 -18.32 -3.83
C THR A 197 -19.08 -17.65 -2.46
N LEU A 198 -18.86 -16.34 -2.46
CA LEU A 198 -18.96 -15.46 -1.29
C LEU A 198 -20.26 -14.67 -1.38
N VAL A 199 -20.83 -14.30 -0.23
CA VAL A 199 -22.05 -13.50 -0.18
C VAL A 199 -21.68 -12.13 0.36
N ALA A 200 -21.92 -11.09 -0.43
CA ALA A 200 -21.70 -9.73 -0.01
C ALA A 200 -22.83 -8.82 -0.50
N ASN A 201 -23.30 -7.95 0.37
CA ASN A 201 -24.44 -7.06 0.13
C ASN A 201 -25.68 -7.80 -0.41
N GLY A 202 -25.94 -9.02 0.11
CA GLY A 202 -27.03 -9.88 -0.32
C GLY A 202 -26.90 -10.50 -1.71
N ARG A 203 -25.71 -10.43 -2.34
CA ARG A 203 -25.40 -10.98 -3.66
C ARG A 203 -24.40 -12.11 -3.55
N GLU A 204 -24.58 -13.15 -4.33
CA GLU A 204 -23.60 -14.21 -4.52
C GLU A 204 -22.54 -13.74 -5.55
N ILE A 205 -21.28 -13.82 -5.15
CA ILE A 205 -20.14 -13.47 -5.98
C ILE A 205 -19.25 -14.70 -6.11
N ARG A 206 -19.21 -15.29 -7.31
CA ARG A 206 -18.33 -16.41 -7.63
C ARG A 206 -16.96 -15.90 -8.05
N GLY A 207 -15.91 -16.59 -7.64
CA GLY A 207 -14.52 -16.24 -7.99
C GLY A 207 -13.53 -17.28 -7.46
N MET A 208 -12.25 -17.02 -7.71
CA MET A 208 -11.15 -17.83 -7.21
C MET A 208 -10.80 -17.42 -5.77
N GLY A 209 -10.95 -18.34 -4.82
CA GLY A 209 -10.41 -18.21 -3.47
C GLY A 209 -8.99 -18.76 -3.42
N ILE A 210 -8.03 -17.95 -2.98
CA ILE A 210 -6.64 -18.39 -2.76
C ILE A 210 -6.52 -18.80 -1.28
N PRO A 211 -6.29 -20.10 -1.00
CA PRO A 211 -6.15 -20.56 0.38
C PRO A 211 -4.91 -20.01 1.07
N LYS A 212 -4.95 -19.92 2.40
CA LYS A 212 -3.75 -19.66 3.22
C LYS A 212 -2.71 -20.76 2.98
N GLY A 213 -1.43 -20.44 3.17
CA GLY A 213 -0.29 -21.33 2.91
C GLY A 213 0.55 -20.85 1.73
N ILE A 214 1.21 -21.79 1.04
CA ILE A 214 2.12 -21.49 -0.06
C ILE A 214 1.40 -21.72 -1.39
N THR A 215 1.11 -20.64 -2.11
CA THR A 215 0.53 -20.68 -3.45
C THR A 215 1.58 -20.24 -4.48
N VAL A 216 1.81 -21.08 -5.49
CA VAL A 216 2.71 -20.75 -6.61
C VAL A 216 1.89 -20.48 -7.86
N ILE A 217 2.14 -19.33 -8.49
CA ILE A 217 1.59 -18.94 -9.79
C ILE A 217 2.67 -19.20 -10.83
N SER A 218 2.46 -20.22 -11.66
CA SER A 218 3.40 -20.62 -12.72
C SER A 218 2.78 -20.46 -14.12
N GLY A 219 3.53 -20.78 -15.16
CA GLY A 219 3.09 -20.70 -16.56
C GLY A 219 4.10 -19.99 -17.46
N GLY A 220 3.84 -19.97 -18.76
CA GLY A 220 4.74 -19.38 -19.75
C GLY A 220 4.95 -17.87 -19.60
N ALA A 221 5.98 -17.35 -20.29
CA ALA A 221 6.18 -15.90 -20.37
C ALA A 221 4.98 -15.23 -21.06
N PHE A 222 4.62 -14.03 -20.61
CA PHE A 222 3.49 -13.22 -21.14
C PHE A 222 2.10 -13.84 -21.00
N HIS A 223 1.93 -14.85 -20.16
CA HIS A 223 0.63 -15.47 -19.89
C HIS A 223 -0.18 -14.84 -18.75
N GLY A 224 0.29 -13.71 -18.17
CA GLY A 224 -0.47 -12.94 -17.18
C GLY A 224 -0.12 -13.22 -15.71
N LYS A 225 0.94 -13.98 -15.39
CA LYS A 225 1.39 -14.28 -14.01
C LYS A 225 1.61 -13.00 -13.19
N SER A 226 2.53 -12.15 -13.65
CA SER A 226 2.85 -10.89 -12.94
C SER A 226 1.68 -9.90 -12.96
N THR A 227 0.77 -9.99 -13.95
CA THR A 227 -0.46 -9.20 -13.99
C THR A 227 -1.41 -9.59 -12.86
N LEU A 228 -1.59 -10.90 -12.60
CA LEU A 228 -2.40 -11.39 -11.47
C LEU A 228 -1.76 -10.96 -10.14
N LEU A 229 -0.44 -11.15 -9.97
CA LEU A 229 0.24 -10.74 -8.75
C LEU A 229 0.15 -9.22 -8.53
N GLN A 230 0.28 -8.42 -9.59
CA GLN A 230 0.14 -6.97 -9.51
C GLN A 230 -1.29 -6.56 -9.14
N ALA A 231 -2.30 -7.22 -9.69
CA ALA A 231 -3.69 -6.97 -9.32
C ALA A 231 -3.92 -7.25 -7.83
N LEU A 232 -3.42 -8.36 -7.30
CA LEU A 232 -3.45 -8.66 -5.87
C LEU A 232 -2.70 -7.61 -5.05
N THR A 233 -1.50 -7.18 -5.48
CA THR A 233 -0.70 -6.16 -4.77
C THR A 233 -1.43 -4.83 -4.65
N LYS A 234 -2.13 -4.39 -5.70
CA LYS A 234 -2.88 -3.14 -5.69
C LYS A 234 -4.20 -3.23 -4.90
N SER A 235 -4.81 -4.42 -4.88
CA SER A 235 -6.10 -4.66 -4.21
C SER A 235 -6.04 -4.75 -2.69
N VAL A 236 -4.90 -4.39 -2.07
CA VAL A 236 -4.82 -4.08 -0.64
C VAL A 236 -5.63 -2.83 -0.29
N TYR A 237 -5.87 -1.96 -1.26
CA TYR A 237 -6.79 -0.83 -1.20
C TYR A 237 -8.09 -1.14 -1.94
N PRO A 238 -9.23 -0.56 -1.54
CA PRO A 238 -10.47 -0.62 -2.33
C PRO A 238 -10.32 0.18 -3.61
N HIS A 239 -10.89 -0.31 -4.71
CA HIS A 239 -10.91 0.34 -6.01
C HIS A 239 -12.31 0.91 -6.31
N ILE A 240 -12.38 1.94 -7.15
CA ILE A 240 -13.65 2.55 -7.58
C ILE A 240 -14.47 1.59 -8.45
N PRO A 241 -15.80 1.77 -8.49
CA PRO A 241 -16.65 1.04 -9.44
C PRO A 241 -16.18 1.23 -10.88
N GLY A 242 -16.19 0.15 -11.66
CA GLY A 242 -15.81 0.16 -13.08
C GLY A 242 -14.30 0.14 -13.35
N ASP A 243 -13.47 0.03 -12.30
CA ASP A 243 -12.02 -0.17 -12.46
C ASP A 243 -11.65 -1.58 -12.96
N GLY A 244 -12.56 -2.53 -12.83
CA GLY A 244 -12.34 -3.94 -13.18
C GLY A 244 -11.60 -4.74 -12.11
N ARG A 245 -11.02 -4.09 -11.10
CA ARG A 245 -10.37 -4.73 -9.94
C ARG A 245 -11.12 -4.48 -8.62
N GLU A 246 -12.27 -3.79 -8.65
CA GLU A 246 -13.03 -3.40 -7.48
C GLU A 246 -13.48 -4.55 -6.60
N GLY A 247 -13.71 -5.72 -7.20
CA GLY A 247 -14.10 -6.94 -6.48
C GLY A 247 -12.92 -7.83 -6.05
N ILE A 248 -11.68 -7.50 -6.42
CA ILE A 248 -10.50 -8.25 -5.98
C ILE A 248 -10.19 -7.86 -4.54
N VAL A 249 -10.05 -8.84 -3.67
CA VAL A 249 -9.76 -8.63 -2.26
C VAL A 249 -8.59 -9.51 -1.84
N VAL A 250 -7.65 -8.92 -1.14
CA VAL A 250 -6.51 -9.61 -0.51
C VAL A 250 -6.43 -9.16 0.95
N SER A 251 -5.83 -9.97 1.82
CA SER A 251 -5.58 -9.58 3.21
C SER A 251 -4.99 -8.16 3.29
N GLU A 252 -5.52 -7.33 4.18
CA GLU A 252 -5.05 -5.95 4.35
C GLU A 252 -3.62 -5.85 4.83
N SER A 253 -3.06 -6.92 5.38
CA SER A 253 -1.67 -7.02 5.79
C SER A 253 -0.74 -7.49 4.68
N ALA A 254 -1.24 -7.80 3.48
CA ALA A 254 -0.42 -8.29 2.37
C ALA A 254 0.65 -7.27 1.96
N VAL A 255 1.89 -7.75 1.79
CA VAL A 255 3.05 -6.94 1.39
C VAL A 255 3.78 -7.61 0.24
N ARG A 256 4.15 -6.80 -0.76
CA ARG A 256 5.08 -7.25 -1.79
C ARG A 256 6.51 -7.23 -1.23
N VAL A 257 7.22 -8.36 -1.34
CA VAL A 257 8.62 -8.51 -0.98
C VAL A 257 9.44 -8.70 -2.25
N GLY A 258 10.60 -8.06 -2.33
CA GLY A 258 11.51 -8.18 -3.45
C GLY A 258 12.84 -7.51 -3.14
N VAL A 259 13.76 -7.57 -4.09
CA VAL A 259 15.11 -7.01 -3.97
C VAL A 259 15.10 -5.48 -3.98
N GLU A 260 15.87 -4.87 -3.08
CA GLU A 260 16.14 -3.41 -3.05
C GLU A 260 17.63 -3.17 -2.83
N ASP A 261 18.41 -3.46 -3.86
CA ASP A 261 19.86 -3.31 -3.80
C ASP A 261 20.27 -1.87 -3.41
N GLY A 262 21.19 -1.75 -2.46
CA GLY A 262 21.65 -0.45 -1.95
C GLY A 262 20.78 0.21 -0.87
N ARG A 263 19.64 -0.41 -0.44
CA ARG A 263 18.86 0.16 0.68
C ARG A 263 19.63 0.11 1.99
N SER A 264 19.29 1.02 2.91
CA SER A 264 19.75 0.92 4.30
C SER A 264 18.92 -0.10 5.07
N VAL A 265 19.57 -0.82 5.98
CA VAL A 265 18.95 -1.70 6.97
C VAL A 265 19.45 -1.26 8.34
N ARG A 266 18.61 -1.25 9.36
CA ARG A 266 19.01 -0.81 10.70
C ARG A 266 18.38 -1.67 11.79
N GLY A 267 19.22 -2.33 12.55
CA GLY A 267 18.82 -3.09 13.72
C GLY A 267 17.84 -4.23 13.43
N THR A 268 17.87 -4.78 12.23
CA THR A 268 16.94 -5.85 11.82
C THR A 268 17.56 -7.21 12.14
N ASP A 269 16.78 -8.11 12.73
CA ASP A 269 17.21 -9.50 12.92
C ASP A 269 17.12 -10.26 11.58
N LEU A 270 18.28 -10.55 11.02
CA LEU A 270 18.44 -11.34 9.79
C LEU A 270 18.88 -12.77 10.07
N SER A 271 19.04 -13.17 11.33
CA SER A 271 19.64 -14.47 11.71
C SER A 271 18.90 -15.67 11.16
N GLN A 272 17.65 -15.48 10.73
CA GLN A 272 16.83 -16.52 10.11
C GLN A 272 17.26 -16.84 8.67
N PHE A 273 17.86 -15.86 7.97
CA PHE A 273 18.26 -15.95 6.56
C PHE A 273 19.74 -15.70 6.33
N VAL A 274 20.44 -15.11 7.30
CA VAL A 274 21.86 -14.78 7.19
C VAL A 274 22.58 -15.17 8.47
N ARG A 275 23.60 -16.00 8.36
CA ARG A 275 24.44 -16.47 9.47
C ARG A 275 25.93 -16.22 9.18
N ASP A 276 26.71 -16.18 10.23
CA ASP A 276 28.20 -16.23 10.15
C ASP A 276 28.82 -15.23 9.16
N LEU A 277 28.38 -13.96 9.23
CA LEU A 277 28.95 -12.93 8.39
C LEU A 277 30.44 -12.71 8.69
N PRO A 278 31.26 -12.46 7.64
CA PRO A 278 32.68 -12.13 7.80
C PRO A 278 32.90 -10.97 8.78
N GLY A 279 33.95 -11.07 9.60
CA GLY A 279 34.28 -10.02 10.58
C GLY A 279 33.44 -10.02 11.85
N GLY A 280 32.62 -11.07 12.09
CA GLY A 280 31.81 -11.17 13.32
C GLY A 280 30.65 -10.18 13.39
N ILE A 281 30.17 -9.70 12.25
CA ILE A 281 29.00 -8.80 12.17
C ILE A 281 27.76 -9.52 12.68
N SER A 282 27.07 -8.92 13.67
CA SER A 282 25.85 -9.48 14.23
C SER A 282 24.72 -9.51 13.20
N THR A 283 24.13 -10.68 13.01
CA THR A 283 22.93 -10.85 12.17
C THR A 283 21.63 -10.64 12.93
N LYS A 284 21.66 -10.69 14.28
CA LYS A 284 20.50 -10.43 15.14
C LYS A 284 20.18 -8.94 15.30
N ASN A 285 21.16 -8.08 15.07
CA ASN A 285 20.98 -6.63 15.08
C ASN A 285 21.77 -6.03 13.91
N PHE A 286 21.35 -6.45 12.71
CA PHE A 286 22.06 -6.12 11.49
C PHE A 286 21.82 -4.67 11.08
N THR A 287 22.91 -3.96 10.79
CA THR A 287 22.86 -2.56 10.36
C THR A 287 23.84 -2.34 9.23
N THR A 288 23.37 -1.77 8.12
CA THR A 288 24.18 -1.34 6.99
C THR A 288 23.56 -0.13 6.30
N ALA A 289 24.39 0.73 5.73
CA ALA A 289 23.93 1.84 4.91
C ALA A 289 23.58 1.43 3.47
N CYS A 290 24.09 0.27 3.02
CA CYS A 290 23.98 -0.21 1.64
C CYS A 290 23.93 -1.73 1.66
N ALA A 291 22.74 -2.31 1.68
CA ALA A 291 22.54 -3.76 1.66
C ALA A 291 22.69 -4.31 0.23
N SER A 292 23.27 -5.52 0.09
CA SER A 292 23.21 -6.28 -1.16
C SER A 292 21.79 -6.75 -1.45
N GLY A 293 21.53 -7.17 -2.69
CA GLY A 293 20.21 -7.60 -3.11
C GLY A 293 19.57 -8.65 -2.19
N SER A 294 20.28 -9.74 -1.90
CA SER A 294 19.77 -10.80 -1.00
C SER A 294 19.57 -10.35 0.43
N THR A 295 20.48 -9.52 0.94
CA THR A 295 20.38 -8.97 2.30
C THR A 295 19.20 -8.00 2.41
N SER A 296 18.97 -7.19 1.37
CA SER A 296 17.84 -6.27 1.32
C SER A 296 16.50 -7.00 1.28
N GLU A 297 16.44 -8.12 0.55
CA GLU A 297 15.20 -8.91 0.44
C GLU A 297 14.91 -9.68 1.72
N ALA A 298 15.93 -10.26 2.37
CA ALA A 298 15.80 -10.84 3.70
C ALA A 298 15.30 -9.80 4.72
N ALA A 299 15.87 -8.58 4.70
CA ALA A 299 15.43 -7.49 5.56
C ALA A 299 13.97 -7.09 5.26
N ASN A 300 13.58 -6.98 3.98
CA ASN A 300 12.21 -6.67 3.59
C ASN A 300 11.21 -7.69 4.14
N LEU A 301 11.54 -8.98 4.08
CA LEU A 301 10.70 -10.04 4.60
C LEU A 301 10.58 -9.97 6.13
N MET A 302 11.72 -9.87 6.85
CA MET A 302 11.72 -9.82 8.31
C MET A 302 11.03 -8.57 8.85
N GLU A 303 11.26 -7.40 8.25
CA GLU A 303 10.61 -6.14 8.62
C GLU A 303 9.10 -6.15 8.32
N ALA A 304 8.68 -6.78 7.23
CA ALA A 304 7.26 -6.94 6.94
C ALA A 304 6.58 -7.91 7.93
N MET A 305 7.27 -8.97 8.37
CA MET A 305 6.79 -9.86 9.44
C MET A 305 6.65 -9.10 10.77
N GLU A 306 7.65 -8.30 11.14
CA GLU A 306 7.61 -7.45 12.33
C GLU A 306 6.45 -6.44 12.28
N ALA A 307 6.17 -5.90 11.09
CA ALA A 307 5.04 -5.00 10.85
C ALA A 307 3.68 -5.71 10.82
N GLY A 308 3.63 -7.04 11.05
CA GLY A 308 2.39 -7.80 11.14
C GLY A 308 1.84 -8.30 9.82
N SER A 309 2.64 -8.33 8.74
CA SER A 309 2.22 -8.97 7.49
C SER A 309 2.01 -10.46 7.67
N ASP A 310 0.86 -10.98 7.21
CA ASP A 310 0.54 -12.40 7.18
C ASP A 310 0.49 -12.97 5.75
N VAL A 311 0.58 -12.11 4.72
CA VAL A 311 0.59 -12.50 3.31
C VAL A 311 1.74 -11.81 2.57
N PHE A 312 2.63 -12.62 1.97
CA PHE A 312 3.76 -12.13 1.19
C PHE A 312 3.57 -12.40 -0.29
N LEU A 313 3.68 -11.35 -1.10
CA LEU A 313 3.58 -11.39 -2.55
C LEU A 313 4.99 -11.29 -3.12
N ILE A 314 5.47 -12.35 -3.78
CA ILE A 314 6.86 -12.45 -4.27
C ILE A 314 6.85 -12.76 -5.77
N ASP A 315 7.67 -12.02 -6.52
CA ASP A 315 7.85 -12.23 -7.95
C ASP A 315 9.31 -12.60 -8.22
N GLU A 316 9.54 -13.78 -8.79
CA GLU A 316 10.88 -14.28 -9.12
C GLU A 316 11.71 -13.25 -9.90
N ASP A 317 11.08 -12.57 -10.87
CA ASP A 317 11.75 -11.57 -11.73
C ASP A 317 12.21 -10.32 -10.96
N SER A 318 11.65 -10.05 -9.79
CA SER A 318 12.00 -8.91 -8.95
C SER A 318 12.69 -9.30 -7.64
N SER A 319 13.21 -10.51 -7.55
CA SER A 319 13.83 -11.10 -6.38
C SER A 319 15.29 -11.47 -6.62
N ALA A 320 16.08 -11.58 -5.56
CA ALA A 320 17.44 -12.08 -5.63
C ALA A 320 17.41 -13.61 -5.69
N VAL A 321 17.86 -14.19 -6.79
CA VAL A 321 17.81 -15.65 -7.01
C VAL A 321 18.44 -16.44 -5.88
N ASN A 322 19.58 -16.00 -5.35
CA ASN A 322 20.29 -16.67 -4.26
C ASN A 322 19.59 -16.55 -2.89
N PHE A 323 18.69 -15.57 -2.73
CA PHE A 323 17.77 -15.49 -1.58
C PHE A 323 16.59 -16.45 -1.75
N LEU A 324 16.06 -16.57 -2.97
CA LEU A 324 14.93 -17.46 -3.22
C LEU A 324 15.33 -18.92 -3.13
N ILE A 325 16.37 -19.31 -3.88
CA ILE A 325 16.77 -20.71 -4.06
C ILE A 325 18.29 -20.86 -4.06
N ARG A 326 18.72 -22.09 -3.86
CA ARG A 326 20.08 -22.49 -4.16
C ARG A 326 20.09 -23.82 -4.91
N ASP A 327 20.61 -23.79 -6.14
CA ASP A 327 20.77 -24.98 -6.98
C ASP A 327 21.59 -26.07 -6.28
N VAL A 328 21.18 -27.32 -6.41
CA VAL A 328 21.79 -28.49 -5.75
C VAL A 328 23.27 -28.64 -6.17
N ARG A 329 23.64 -28.27 -7.39
CA ARG A 329 25.03 -28.34 -7.87
C ARG A 329 25.89 -27.29 -7.20
N VAL A 330 25.33 -26.08 -7.02
CA VAL A 330 26.01 -24.98 -6.30
C VAL A 330 26.20 -25.37 -4.83
N ARG A 331 25.21 -25.98 -4.18
CA ARG A 331 25.34 -26.52 -2.81
C ARG A 331 26.48 -27.52 -2.69
N LYS A 332 26.56 -28.49 -3.62
CA LYS A 332 27.63 -29.49 -3.64
C LYS A 332 29.01 -28.87 -3.86
N LEU A 333 29.10 -27.79 -4.63
CA LEU A 333 30.35 -27.10 -4.92
C LEU A 333 30.88 -26.30 -3.73
N LEU A 334 29.98 -25.57 -3.04
CA LEU A 334 30.34 -24.66 -1.96
C LEU A 334 30.46 -25.37 -0.59
N GLY A 335 29.71 -26.44 -0.38
CA GLY A 335 29.50 -27.07 0.92
C GLY A 335 28.54 -26.25 1.79
N ASP A 336 27.61 -26.90 2.46
CA ASP A 336 26.52 -26.27 3.19
C ASP A 336 27.00 -25.40 4.38
N ASP A 337 28.17 -25.70 4.95
CA ASP A 337 28.70 -25.02 6.15
C ASP A 337 29.40 -23.68 5.86
N ARG A 338 29.66 -23.35 4.60
CA ARG A 338 30.44 -22.16 4.22
C ARG A 338 29.62 -20.99 3.72
N GLU A 339 28.33 -21.20 3.53
CA GLU A 339 27.47 -20.19 2.94
C GLU A 339 26.65 -19.48 4.03
N PRO A 340 26.85 -18.16 4.21
CA PRO A 340 26.10 -17.41 5.23
C PRO A 340 24.63 -17.23 4.88
N LEU A 341 24.25 -17.24 3.58
CA LEU A 341 22.87 -17.01 3.17
C LEU A 341 22.06 -18.31 3.17
N ILE A 342 20.91 -18.31 3.85
CA ILE A 342 19.92 -19.38 3.85
C ILE A 342 18.80 -18.99 2.90
N PRO A 343 18.55 -19.72 1.82
CA PRO A 343 17.51 -19.37 0.86
C PRO A 343 16.11 -19.58 1.44
N LEU A 344 15.15 -18.86 0.88
CA LEU A 344 13.74 -18.90 1.30
C LEU A 344 13.16 -20.33 1.18
N THR A 345 13.52 -21.08 0.14
CA THR A 345 13.09 -22.48 -0.03
C THR A 345 13.43 -23.38 1.14
N ASP A 346 14.49 -23.07 1.88
CA ASP A 346 14.91 -23.88 3.04
C ASP A 346 14.14 -23.53 4.31
N ARG A 347 13.46 -22.35 4.34
CA ARG A 347 12.78 -21.78 5.51
C ARG A 347 11.27 -21.67 5.36
N ILE A 348 10.76 -21.53 4.15
CA ILE A 348 9.36 -21.12 3.90
C ILE A 348 8.34 -22.04 4.60
N ARG A 349 8.62 -23.34 4.72
CA ARG A 349 7.78 -24.31 5.41
C ARG A 349 7.82 -24.23 6.94
N GLU A 350 8.87 -23.59 7.49
CA GLU A 350 9.01 -23.36 8.92
C GLU A 350 8.26 -22.10 9.38
N ILE A 351 7.98 -21.19 8.46
CA ILE A 351 7.25 -19.94 8.70
C ILE A 351 5.76 -20.26 8.81
N LYS A 352 5.29 -20.46 10.03
CA LYS A 352 3.91 -20.84 10.32
C LYS A 352 2.99 -19.60 10.36
N ASN A 353 1.69 -19.84 10.13
CA ASN A 353 0.65 -18.82 10.20
C ASN A 353 0.85 -17.64 9.22
N ARG A 354 1.69 -17.80 8.20
CA ARG A 354 1.92 -16.85 7.13
C ARG A 354 1.61 -17.49 5.78
N SER A 355 1.20 -16.68 4.82
CA SER A 355 0.88 -17.13 3.47
C SER A 355 1.85 -16.50 2.47
N PHE A 356 2.20 -17.28 1.46
CA PHE A 356 3.08 -16.84 0.39
C PHE A 356 2.40 -17.04 -0.95
N ILE A 357 2.31 -15.99 -1.76
CA ILE A 357 1.88 -16.06 -3.14
C ILE A 357 3.10 -15.71 -4.00
N LEU A 358 3.68 -16.73 -4.64
CA LEU A 358 4.91 -16.58 -5.41
C LEU A 358 4.63 -16.76 -6.91
N VAL A 359 5.13 -15.82 -7.70
CA VAL A 359 5.24 -16.05 -9.16
C VAL A 359 6.56 -16.75 -9.41
N ALA A 360 6.50 -17.96 -9.99
CA ALA A 360 7.67 -18.73 -10.38
C ALA A 360 7.56 -19.14 -11.85
N GLY A 361 8.47 -18.61 -12.67
CA GLY A 361 8.56 -18.91 -14.11
C GLY A 361 9.63 -19.94 -14.43
N ALA A 362 10.75 -19.88 -13.76
CA ALA A 362 11.92 -20.74 -14.00
C ALA A 362 12.31 -21.62 -12.80
N CYS A 363 11.88 -21.23 -11.59
CA CYS A 363 12.26 -21.90 -10.36
C CYS A 363 11.28 -23.04 -10.00
N GLY A 364 11.64 -24.28 -10.35
CA GLY A 364 10.84 -25.46 -10.05
C GLY A 364 10.82 -25.86 -8.58
N ASP A 365 11.81 -25.47 -7.77
CA ASP A 365 11.91 -25.86 -6.35
C ASP A 365 10.69 -25.41 -5.53
N PHE A 366 10.06 -24.29 -5.88
CA PHE A 366 8.84 -23.84 -5.22
C PHE A 366 7.60 -24.70 -5.51
N LEU A 367 7.57 -25.39 -6.66
CA LEU A 367 6.47 -26.29 -7.00
C LEU A 367 6.38 -27.47 -6.03
N ASP A 368 7.53 -27.98 -5.57
CA ASP A 368 7.58 -29.07 -4.57
C ASP A 368 7.11 -28.60 -3.19
N LEU A 369 7.32 -27.33 -2.89
CA LEU A 369 6.95 -26.71 -1.61
C LEU A 369 5.51 -26.17 -1.59
N ALA A 370 4.86 -26.03 -2.75
CA ALA A 370 3.55 -25.39 -2.86
C ALA A 370 2.43 -26.25 -2.26
N ASP A 371 1.53 -25.61 -1.52
CA ASP A 371 0.25 -26.19 -1.16
C ASP A 371 -0.74 -26.07 -2.32
N ASN A 372 -0.67 -24.95 -3.06
CA ASN A 372 -1.53 -24.65 -4.19
C ASN A 372 -0.68 -24.23 -5.39
N ILE A 373 -1.05 -24.68 -6.59
CA ILE A 373 -0.38 -24.30 -7.84
C ILE A 373 -1.44 -23.81 -8.82
N ILE A 374 -1.29 -22.55 -9.24
CA ILE A 374 -2.08 -21.90 -10.28
C ILE A 374 -1.21 -21.82 -11.52
N VAL A 375 -1.68 -22.32 -12.66
CA VAL A 375 -1.00 -22.22 -13.94
C VAL A 375 -1.70 -21.18 -14.78
N MET A 376 -0.96 -20.17 -15.21
CA MET A 376 -1.47 -19.17 -16.15
C MET A 376 -1.15 -19.58 -17.58
N ALA A 377 -2.21 -19.81 -18.38
CA ALA A 377 -2.12 -20.17 -19.78
C ALA A 377 -3.01 -19.23 -20.62
N SER A 378 -2.43 -18.46 -21.53
CA SER A 378 -3.17 -17.51 -22.40
C SER A 378 -4.14 -16.62 -21.62
N TYR A 379 -3.67 -16.06 -20.50
CA TYR A 379 -4.41 -15.18 -19.56
C TYR A 379 -5.56 -15.85 -18.79
N LYS A 380 -5.65 -17.19 -18.83
CA LYS A 380 -6.59 -17.99 -18.05
C LYS A 380 -5.85 -18.68 -16.92
N ALA A 381 -6.52 -18.78 -15.77
CA ALA A 381 -6.00 -19.50 -14.61
C ALA A 381 -6.51 -20.95 -14.63
N GLU A 382 -5.62 -21.89 -14.41
CA GLU A 382 -5.91 -23.32 -14.25
C GLU A 382 -5.34 -23.80 -12.91
N CYS A 383 -5.99 -24.73 -12.24
CA CYS A 383 -5.50 -25.30 -10.98
C CYS A 383 -4.77 -26.62 -11.23
N ALA A 384 -3.48 -26.67 -10.89
CA ALA A 384 -2.71 -27.89 -10.96
C ALA A 384 -2.63 -28.62 -9.60
N ARG A 385 -2.68 -27.87 -8.49
CA ARG A 385 -2.65 -28.42 -7.13
C ARG A 385 -3.45 -27.54 -6.18
N ILE A 386 -4.20 -28.15 -5.29
CA ILE A 386 -4.88 -27.44 -4.19
C ILE A 386 -4.74 -28.26 -2.89
N ASN A 387 -4.43 -27.57 -1.80
CA ASN A 387 -4.19 -28.17 -0.48
C ASN A 387 -3.25 -29.41 -0.54
N GLY A 388 -2.19 -29.30 -1.35
CA GLY A 388 -1.19 -30.36 -1.55
C GLY A 388 -1.65 -31.52 -2.43
N LYS A 389 -2.89 -31.52 -2.95
CA LYS A 389 -3.40 -32.58 -3.84
C LYS A 389 -3.34 -32.14 -5.30
N ASN A 390 -2.78 -33.00 -6.16
CA ASN A 390 -2.78 -32.77 -7.60
C ASN A 390 -4.21 -32.90 -8.16
N VAL A 391 -4.68 -31.91 -8.92
CA VAL A 391 -6.04 -31.86 -9.49
C VAL A 391 -6.05 -31.92 -11.00
N ALA A 392 -4.96 -31.52 -11.68
CA ALA A 392 -4.89 -31.54 -13.13
C ALA A 392 -4.54 -32.94 -13.65
N ALA A 393 -5.53 -33.63 -14.22
CA ALA A 393 -5.33 -34.94 -14.88
C ALA A 393 -4.47 -34.86 -16.19
N GLY A 394 -4.19 -33.66 -16.69
CA GLY A 394 -3.47 -33.45 -17.96
C GLY A 394 -2.02 -32.95 -17.83
N LEU A 395 -1.59 -32.54 -16.65
CA LEU A 395 -0.20 -32.12 -16.39
C LEU A 395 0.71 -33.27 -15.94
N GLY A 396 0.15 -34.43 -15.67
CA GLY A 396 0.88 -35.62 -15.18
C GLY A 396 1.93 -36.17 -16.13
N ASP A 397 1.81 -35.93 -17.42
CA ASP A 397 2.72 -36.52 -18.43
C ASP A 397 3.79 -35.56 -18.96
N ALA A 398 3.62 -34.24 -18.80
CA ALA A 398 4.64 -33.26 -19.18
C ALA A 398 5.74 -33.05 -18.13
N ALA A 399 5.45 -33.39 -16.85
CA ALA A 399 6.44 -33.49 -15.78
C ALA A 399 6.96 -34.95 -15.60
N GLY A 400 6.67 -35.79 -16.57
CA GLY A 400 7.06 -37.19 -16.59
C GLY A 400 8.57 -37.38 -16.61
N ASN A 401 9.04 -37.95 -15.55
CA ASN A 401 10.31 -38.54 -15.17
C ASN A 401 11.04 -37.79 -14.06
N GLY A 402 10.46 -37.80 -12.88
CA GLY A 402 11.21 -37.44 -11.69
C GLY A 402 10.42 -37.19 -10.41
N VAL A 403 9.12 -37.06 -10.46
CA VAL A 403 8.33 -36.95 -9.23
C VAL A 403 7.78 -38.34 -8.92
N GLY A 404 8.58 -39.15 -8.24
CA GLY A 404 8.11 -40.35 -7.62
C GLY A 404 6.96 -40.03 -6.67
N ASP A 405 5.94 -40.90 -6.68
CA ASP A 405 4.86 -40.98 -5.69
C ASP A 405 5.43 -40.93 -4.26
N THR A 406 5.70 -39.72 -3.76
CA THR A 406 5.86 -39.51 -2.33
C THR A 406 4.65 -38.76 -1.85
N ALA A 407 3.66 -39.52 -1.39
CA ALA A 407 2.59 -39.05 -0.55
C ALA A 407 3.18 -38.19 0.59
N GLY A 408 2.83 -36.87 0.58
CA GLY A 408 3.34 -35.90 1.55
C GLY A 408 4.74 -35.43 1.19
N GLY A 409 4.83 -34.29 0.44
CA GLY A 409 6.09 -33.58 0.28
C GLY A 409 6.65 -33.22 1.65
N VAL A 410 7.52 -34.09 2.18
CA VAL A 410 8.30 -33.80 3.37
C VAL A 410 9.22 -32.64 2.96
N ALA A 411 8.96 -31.46 3.50
CA ALA A 411 9.90 -30.35 3.43
C ALA A 411 11.29 -30.95 3.67
N LYS A 412 12.24 -30.75 2.72
CA LYS A 412 13.64 -31.07 2.99
C LYS A 412 14.09 -30.13 4.10
N ILE A 413 13.89 -30.59 5.36
CA ILE A 413 14.49 -29.91 6.52
C ILE A 413 16.00 -30.01 6.27
N VAL A 414 16.64 -28.88 6.05
CA VAL A 414 18.11 -28.83 5.96
C VAL A 414 18.64 -29.20 7.34
N PRO A 415 19.35 -30.34 7.50
CA PRO A 415 19.82 -30.75 8.81
C PRO A 415 20.72 -29.67 9.41
N GLY A 416 20.48 -29.33 10.69
CA GLY A 416 21.31 -28.40 11.44
C GLY A 416 20.87 -26.92 11.40
N LEU A 417 19.79 -26.57 10.67
CA LEU A 417 19.21 -25.24 10.82
C LEU A 417 18.44 -25.16 12.16
N PRO A 418 18.61 -24.09 12.96
CA PRO A 418 17.77 -23.85 14.12
C PRO A 418 16.33 -23.55 13.67
N ALA A 419 15.34 -23.86 14.51
CA ALA A 419 13.94 -23.57 14.23
C ALA A 419 13.74 -22.09 13.89
N PHE A 420 12.79 -21.81 12.97
CA PHE A 420 12.45 -20.42 12.61
C PHE A 420 11.87 -19.69 13.82
N VAL A 421 12.36 -18.49 14.06
CA VAL A 421 11.89 -17.59 15.13
C VAL A 421 11.34 -16.33 14.47
N GLU A 422 10.08 -16.02 14.80
CA GLU A 422 9.43 -14.77 14.35
C GLU A 422 10.18 -13.55 14.90
N PRO A 423 10.28 -12.45 14.14
CA PRO A 423 10.92 -11.23 14.62
C PRO A 423 10.12 -10.60 15.77
N GLU A 424 10.82 -10.10 16.77
CA GLU A 424 10.22 -9.31 17.85
C GLU A 424 9.90 -7.90 17.37
N CYS A 425 8.75 -7.36 17.84
CA CYS A 425 8.36 -5.98 17.54
C CYS A 425 9.26 -5.01 18.30
N ARG A 426 9.97 -4.16 17.55
CA ARG A 426 10.88 -3.17 18.12
C ARG A 426 10.14 -2.03 18.83
N ASP A 427 10.71 -1.51 19.92
CA ASP A 427 10.22 -0.30 20.58
C ASP A 427 10.40 0.92 19.67
N PHE A 428 9.35 1.74 19.56
CA PHE A 428 9.35 2.90 18.65
C PHE A 428 10.37 3.96 19.08
N ALA A 429 10.39 4.31 20.37
CA ALA A 429 11.24 5.39 20.85
C ALA A 429 12.73 5.04 20.75
N GLU A 430 13.10 3.80 21.06
CA GLU A 430 14.47 3.31 20.90
C GLU A 430 14.86 3.26 19.42
N TYR A 431 13.95 2.81 18.56
CA TYR A 431 14.21 2.70 17.12
C TYR A 431 14.46 4.06 16.46
N VAL A 432 13.67 5.09 16.81
CA VAL A 432 13.79 6.41 16.19
C VAL A 432 14.85 7.29 16.82
N LYS A 433 15.28 7.01 18.05
CA LYS A 433 16.26 7.81 18.79
C LYS A 433 17.51 8.22 17.99
N PRO A 434 18.16 7.33 17.23
CA PRO A 434 19.30 7.70 16.38
C PRO A 434 18.95 8.60 15.20
N LEU A 435 17.66 8.68 14.79
CA LEU A 435 17.18 9.51 13.69
C LEU A 435 16.83 10.94 14.11
N LEU A 436 16.47 11.15 15.39
CA LEU A 436 15.98 12.44 15.89
C LEU A 436 16.92 13.62 15.60
N PRO A 437 18.27 13.52 15.71
CA PRO A 437 19.18 14.61 15.38
C PRO A 437 19.08 15.10 13.94
N SER A 438 18.69 14.23 13.01
CA SER A 438 18.52 14.54 11.58
C SER A 438 17.14 15.13 11.23
N LEU A 439 16.19 15.10 12.19
CA LEU A 439 14.87 15.72 12.09
C LEU A 439 14.93 17.19 12.54
N ARG A 440 15.70 17.99 11.84
CA ARG A 440 15.87 19.42 12.10
C ARG A 440 15.62 20.24 10.83
N PRO A 441 15.28 21.54 10.95
CA PRO A 441 15.21 22.44 9.83
C PRO A 441 16.54 22.52 9.06
N ALA A 442 16.49 22.74 7.77
CA ALA A 442 17.68 22.79 6.91
C ALA A 442 18.56 24.05 7.16
N SER A 443 17.99 25.10 7.75
CA SER A 443 18.71 26.32 8.12
C SER A 443 18.11 26.96 9.36
N ALA A 444 18.87 27.85 10.00
CA ALA A 444 18.41 28.62 11.17
C ALA A 444 17.22 29.56 10.87
N VAL A 445 16.99 29.88 9.61
CA VAL A 445 15.87 30.71 9.16
C VAL A 445 14.58 29.89 9.05
N GLU A 446 14.70 28.59 8.81
CA GLU A 446 13.56 27.68 8.72
C GLU A 446 13.12 27.27 10.13
N ARG A 447 11.87 27.59 10.48
CA ARG A 447 11.30 27.27 11.81
C ARG A 447 10.75 25.85 11.90
N GLN A 448 10.61 25.14 10.79
CA GLN A 448 9.93 23.85 10.71
C GLN A 448 10.72 22.84 9.88
N VAL A 449 10.65 21.56 10.29
CA VAL A 449 11.17 20.44 9.50
C VAL A 449 10.33 20.29 8.24
N LYS A 450 10.98 20.26 7.09
CA LYS A 450 10.29 20.09 5.80
C LYS A 450 10.16 18.63 5.43
N VAL A 451 8.98 18.27 4.92
CA VAL A 451 8.74 17.01 4.22
C VAL A 451 8.71 17.30 2.72
N LYS A 452 9.54 16.62 1.95
CA LYS A 452 9.67 16.78 0.50
C LYS A 452 9.67 15.44 -0.19
N ILE A 453 9.27 15.42 -1.47
CA ILE A 453 9.43 14.27 -2.36
C ILE A 453 10.19 14.76 -3.58
N SER A 454 11.32 14.11 -3.86
CA SER A 454 12.14 14.35 -5.05
C SER A 454 11.87 13.25 -6.07
N GLY A 455 11.62 13.63 -7.32
CA GLY A 455 11.02 12.71 -8.28
C GLY A 455 9.65 12.27 -7.78
N ASP A 456 9.34 10.98 -7.93
CA ASP A 456 8.06 10.42 -7.50
C ASP A 456 8.16 9.61 -6.20
N THR A 457 9.36 9.14 -5.81
CA THR A 457 9.51 8.14 -4.77
C THR A 457 10.48 8.49 -3.64
N LEU A 458 11.41 9.42 -3.83
CA LEU A 458 12.39 9.75 -2.81
C LEU A 458 11.81 10.72 -1.78
N LEU A 459 11.37 10.18 -0.66
CA LEU A 459 10.85 10.94 0.49
C LEU A 459 12.01 11.49 1.32
N GLN A 460 11.92 12.77 1.68
CA GLN A 460 12.84 13.46 2.58
C GLN A 460 12.07 14.07 3.76
N ILE A 461 12.54 13.84 4.99
CA ILE A 461 12.03 14.41 6.24
C ILE A 461 13.20 15.07 6.97
N GLY A 462 13.32 16.40 6.90
CA GLY A 462 14.53 17.08 7.37
C GLY A 462 15.77 16.62 6.59
N PHE A 463 16.72 15.98 7.25
CA PHE A 463 17.91 15.37 6.64
C PHE A 463 17.78 13.85 6.41
N LEU A 464 16.70 13.24 6.88
CA LEU A 464 16.42 11.84 6.61
C LEU A 464 15.86 11.64 5.20
N VAL A 465 16.24 10.54 4.56
CA VAL A 465 15.72 10.14 3.24
C VAL A 465 15.26 8.68 3.27
N SER A 466 14.24 8.38 2.48
CA SER A 466 13.74 7.03 2.23
C SER A 466 13.37 6.91 0.75
N ASP A 467 13.91 5.93 0.04
CA ASP A 467 13.37 5.53 -1.25
C ASP A 467 12.11 4.71 -0.99
N THR A 468 10.98 5.21 -1.44
CA THR A 468 9.67 4.60 -1.23
C THR A 468 9.15 3.85 -2.45
N SER A 469 9.98 3.64 -3.49
CA SER A 469 9.58 2.98 -4.74
C SER A 469 9.08 1.55 -4.52
N LYS A 470 9.63 0.87 -3.52
CA LYS A 470 9.28 -0.50 -3.12
C LYS A 470 8.85 -0.60 -1.65
N ALA A 471 8.54 0.53 -1.00
CA ALA A 471 8.08 0.55 0.38
C ALA A 471 6.58 0.26 0.46
N GLY A 472 6.23 -0.99 0.73
CA GLY A 472 4.82 -1.39 0.85
C GLY A 472 4.05 -1.27 -0.46
N ALA A 473 2.79 -0.86 -0.38
CA ALA A 473 1.89 -0.67 -1.51
C ALA A 473 1.48 0.80 -1.72
N LEU A 474 2.41 1.73 -1.55
CA LEU A 474 2.16 3.16 -1.76
C LEU A 474 1.84 3.45 -3.23
N VAL A 475 0.61 3.85 -3.51
CA VAL A 475 0.09 3.99 -4.88
C VAL A 475 0.32 5.38 -5.46
N ASP A 476 0.33 6.43 -4.62
CA ASP A 476 0.45 7.81 -5.09
C ASP A 476 1.45 8.66 -4.27
N LYS A 477 1.71 9.86 -4.76
CA LYS A 477 2.58 10.83 -4.10
C LYS A 477 1.97 11.39 -2.81
N GLN A 478 0.64 11.46 -2.75
CA GLN A 478 -0.08 11.96 -1.58
C GLN A 478 0.08 11.00 -0.40
N GLN A 479 0.08 9.68 -0.62
CA GLN A 479 0.39 8.69 0.43
C GLN A 479 1.83 8.82 0.94
N ARG A 480 2.78 9.10 0.06
CA ARG A 480 4.18 9.32 0.47
C ARG A 480 4.32 10.57 1.34
N PHE A 481 3.60 11.65 1.01
CA PHE A 481 3.51 12.81 1.91
C PHE A 481 2.82 12.45 3.22
N GLY A 482 1.73 11.69 3.19
CA GLY A 482 1.03 11.18 4.38
C GLY A 482 1.97 10.42 5.30
N ALA A 483 2.70 9.44 4.79
CA ALA A 483 3.71 8.69 5.55
C ALA A 483 4.77 9.62 6.15
N GLY A 484 5.31 10.56 5.36
CA GLY A 484 6.33 11.50 5.82
C GLY A 484 5.86 12.41 6.96
N PHE A 485 4.67 12.98 6.87
CA PHE A 485 4.12 13.85 7.93
C PHE A 485 3.71 13.06 9.17
N MET A 486 3.19 11.85 9.00
CA MET A 486 2.86 10.95 10.12
C MET A 486 4.12 10.55 10.89
N LEU A 487 5.18 10.15 10.19
CA LEU A 487 6.46 9.80 10.81
C LEU A 487 7.10 11.00 11.49
N LEU A 488 7.06 12.19 10.88
CA LEU A 488 7.52 13.42 11.52
C LEU A 488 6.78 13.68 12.84
N ASN A 489 5.44 13.56 12.84
CA ASN A 489 4.62 13.73 14.06
C ASN A 489 5.00 12.72 15.15
N LEU A 490 5.10 11.44 14.80
CA LEU A 490 5.45 10.38 15.74
C LEU A 490 6.84 10.60 16.35
N CYS A 491 7.83 10.98 15.53
CA CYS A 491 9.20 11.24 16.00
C CYS A 491 9.28 12.49 16.88
N GLN A 492 8.54 13.57 16.55
CA GLN A 492 8.49 14.78 17.38
C GLN A 492 7.84 14.51 18.75
N ASN A 493 6.78 13.70 18.77
CA ASN A 493 6.15 13.29 20.02
C ASN A 493 7.07 12.39 20.88
N ALA A 494 7.86 11.50 20.25
CA ALA A 494 8.84 10.69 20.97
C ALA A 494 9.95 11.55 21.60
N ALA A 495 10.41 12.58 20.89
CA ALA A 495 11.41 13.51 21.42
C ALA A 495 10.89 14.33 22.61
N SER A 496 9.62 14.77 22.56
CA SER A 496 9.01 15.60 23.63
C SER A 496 8.69 14.82 24.90
N ASN A 497 8.33 13.54 24.78
CA ASN A 497 8.00 12.70 25.93
C ASN A 497 9.22 12.19 26.70
N ASN A 498 10.43 12.25 26.12
CA ASN A 498 11.66 11.91 26.82
C ASN A 498 12.06 12.94 27.90
N ASP A 499 11.49 14.16 27.87
CA ASP A 499 11.83 15.23 28.80
C ASP A 499 10.88 15.33 30.02
N ALA A 500 9.69 14.67 29.99
CA ALA A 500 8.64 15.00 30.94
C ALA A 500 8.35 13.94 32.03
N ASN A 501 8.56 12.64 31.82
CA ASN A 501 8.39 11.60 32.84
C ASN A 501 9.08 10.31 32.37
N GLY A 502 9.99 9.76 33.16
CA GLY A 502 10.79 8.56 32.89
C GLY A 502 10.04 7.23 32.73
N GLU A 503 8.74 7.26 32.48
CA GLU A 503 7.87 6.13 32.14
C GLU A 503 7.03 6.46 30.89
N SER A 504 7.69 6.71 29.76
CA SER A 504 6.98 6.56 28.48
C SER A 504 6.72 5.08 28.29
N ALA A 505 5.46 4.67 28.40
CA ALA A 505 5.05 3.29 28.18
C ALA A 505 5.74 2.76 26.91
N LYS A 506 6.52 1.68 27.05
CA LYS A 506 7.14 0.97 25.95
C LYS A 506 6.05 0.60 24.95
N ALA A 507 6.07 1.20 23.79
CA ALA A 507 5.11 0.93 22.73
C ALA A 507 5.86 0.58 21.45
N THR A 508 5.44 -0.50 20.82
CA THR A 508 6.04 -0.98 19.59
C THR A 508 5.82 0.01 18.43
N ILE A 509 6.60 -0.15 17.37
CA ILE A 509 6.47 0.64 16.15
C ILE A 509 5.03 0.58 15.62
N MET A 510 4.46 -0.62 15.56
CA MET A 510 3.12 -0.81 15.01
C MET A 510 2.01 -0.27 15.91
N GLU A 511 2.12 -0.38 17.24
CA GLU A 511 1.15 0.23 18.15
C GLU A 511 1.06 1.74 17.99
N ARG A 512 2.21 2.43 17.86
CA ARG A 512 2.25 3.88 17.63
C ARG A 512 1.66 4.28 16.28
N ILE A 513 2.00 3.54 15.22
CA ILE A 513 1.50 3.81 13.88
C ILE A 513 -0.01 3.54 13.80
N ASN A 514 -0.49 2.40 14.31
CA ASN A 514 -1.91 2.04 14.33
C ASN A 514 -2.76 3.08 15.06
N ALA A 515 -2.32 3.50 16.26
CA ALA A 515 -3.04 4.52 17.04
C ALA A 515 -3.18 5.85 16.26
N LEU A 516 -2.14 6.27 15.54
CA LEU A 516 -2.20 7.48 14.71
C LEU A 516 -3.11 7.29 13.49
N CYS A 517 -3.05 6.14 12.81
CA CYS A 517 -3.93 5.83 11.68
C CYS A 517 -5.40 5.83 12.09
N GLU A 518 -5.75 5.18 13.19
CA GLU A 518 -7.13 5.17 13.71
C GLU A 518 -7.62 6.57 14.07
N LYS A 519 -6.77 7.39 14.66
CA LYS A 519 -7.09 8.79 14.91
C LYS A 519 -7.39 9.55 13.61
N ILE A 520 -6.59 9.35 12.55
CA ILE A 520 -6.81 10.01 11.25
C ILE A 520 -8.09 9.50 10.57
N LYS A 521 -8.40 8.22 10.62
CA LYS A 521 -9.66 7.67 10.09
C LYS A 521 -10.90 8.30 10.76
N ASN A 522 -10.79 8.66 12.04
CA ASN A 522 -11.90 9.24 12.78
C ASN A 522 -12.03 10.76 12.60
N VAL A 523 -10.94 11.50 12.66
CA VAL A 523 -10.97 12.98 12.69
C VAL A 523 -10.21 13.67 11.54
N GLY A 524 -9.74 12.90 10.57
CA GLY A 524 -8.91 13.40 9.47
C GLY A 524 -7.50 13.86 9.90
N PHE A 525 -6.81 14.54 9.02
CA PHE A 525 -5.39 14.93 9.18
C PHE A 525 -5.17 16.21 10.02
N ARG A 526 -6.21 16.85 10.54
CA ARG A 526 -6.11 18.17 11.20
C ARG A 526 -5.21 18.20 12.44
N ASN A 527 -4.97 17.04 13.05
CA ASN A 527 -4.12 16.92 14.24
C ASN A 527 -2.64 16.68 13.92
N LEU A 528 -2.28 16.60 12.63
CA LEU A 528 -0.88 16.52 12.24
C LEU A 528 -0.27 17.92 12.17
N PRO A 529 0.95 18.14 12.68
CA PRO A 529 1.70 19.34 12.40
C PRO A 529 1.77 19.55 10.88
N GLN A 530 1.41 20.74 10.43
CA GLN A 530 1.36 21.06 8.99
C GLN A 530 0.41 20.17 8.16
N GLY A 531 -0.50 19.42 8.79
CA GLY A 531 -1.38 18.43 8.12
C GLY A 531 -2.31 18.99 7.06
N LEU A 532 -2.41 20.31 6.92
CA LEU A 532 -3.15 21.00 5.88
C LEU A 532 -2.23 21.79 4.93
N SER A 533 -0.91 21.69 5.08
CA SER A 533 0.06 22.43 4.26
C SER A 533 0.29 21.81 2.89
N ARG A 534 -0.05 20.54 2.71
CA ARG A 534 0.07 19.79 1.46
C ARG A 534 -1.07 18.79 1.32
N GLU A 535 -1.32 18.37 0.09
CA GLU A 535 -2.24 17.27 -0.15
C GLU A 535 -1.60 15.94 0.25
N MET A 536 -2.37 15.17 1.01
CA MET A 536 -1.95 13.89 1.59
C MET A 536 -3.08 12.90 1.54
N SER A 537 -2.74 11.63 1.43
CA SER A 537 -3.64 10.51 1.67
C SER A 537 -3.07 9.56 2.71
N LEU A 538 -3.95 8.82 3.39
CA LEU A 538 -3.59 7.91 4.46
C LEU A 538 -3.04 6.60 3.88
N PRO A 539 -1.76 6.24 4.15
CA PRO A 539 -1.24 4.92 3.86
C PRO A 539 -1.75 3.90 4.88
N ARG A 540 -1.65 2.61 4.56
CA ARG A 540 -1.86 1.55 5.56
C ARG A 540 -0.75 1.63 6.63
N PRO A 541 -1.04 1.19 7.86
CA PRO A 541 -0.03 1.17 8.93
C PRO A 541 1.26 0.46 8.52
N ILE A 542 1.15 -0.67 7.85
CA ILE A 542 2.28 -1.47 7.40
C ILE A 542 3.14 -0.73 6.35
N ASP A 543 2.53 0.06 5.48
CA ASP A 543 3.26 0.86 4.49
C ASP A 543 4.07 1.98 5.15
N ILE A 544 3.53 2.58 6.23
CA ILE A 544 4.23 3.59 7.02
C ILE A 544 5.44 2.97 7.73
N ALA A 545 5.28 1.75 8.30
CA ALA A 545 6.38 1.01 8.90
C ALA A 545 7.47 0.68 7.86
N CYS A 546 7.08 0.24 6.66
CA CYS A 546 8.01 0.01 5.56
C CYS A 546 8.81 1.27 5.18
N VAL A 547 8.20 2.44 5.21
CA VAL A 547 8.90 3.73 4.98
C VAL A 547 9.86 4.02 6.12
N LEU A 548 9.43 3.83 7.37
CA LEU A 548 10.23 4.05 8.57
C LEU A 548 11.51 3.20 8.57
N TYR A 549 11.40 1.92 8.23
CA TYR A 549 12.54 1.01 8.19
C TYR A 549 13.60 1.38 7.14
N ARG A 550 13.20 2.14 6.11
CA ARG A 550 14.09 2.62 5.03
C ARG A 550 14.68 4.01 5.29
N LEU A 551 14.24 4.70 6.35
CA LEU A 551 14.78 6.02 6.68
C LEU A 551 16.27 5.95 7.05
N ARG A 552 17.08 6.76 6.39
CA ARG A 552 18.51 6.91 6.67
C ARG A 552 18.90 8.39 6.70
N ASP A 553 19.96 8.71 7.40
CA ASP A 553 20.61 10.02 7.30
C ASP A 553 21.23 10.18 5.90
N ASN A 554 21.03 11.32 5.27
CA ASN A 554 21.54 11.62 3.92
C ASN A 554 23.06 11.95 3.94
N GLY A 555 23.78 11.62 5.03
CA GLY A 555 25.23 11.72 5.14
C GLY A 555 25.76 13.14 4.92
N ARG A 556 25.79 13.95 5.95
CA ARG A 556 26.70 15.09 6.06
C ARG A 556 27.66 14.88 7.18
#